data_3c03cdc1bb08f799126041149cc9695d
#
_entry.id   3c03cdc1bb08f799126041149cc9695d
#
_cell.length_a   1.000
_cell.length_b   1.000
_cell.length_c   1.000
_cell.angle_alpha   90.00
_cell.angle_beta   90.00
_cell.angle_gamma   90.00
#
_symmetry.space_group_name_H-M   'P 1'
#
loop_
_entity.id
_entity.type
_entity.pdbx_description
1 polymer ?
#
loop_
_entity_poly.entity_id
_entity_poly.type
_entity_poly.pdbx_seq_one_letter_code
_entity_poly.pdbx_strand_id
1 'polypeptide(L)'
;YLFMMQAQGILIRDNMRTIGAQVYEQVVRSAYAKRNSSVNDSDYPLDLNHSETFLQTTTFLPEDFTYFANHTCPERLPSMKGPIDINMSEIAMDDIHEIFSKDPAIKLGGHWKPSDCMPRWKVAILIPFRNRHEHLPVLLRHLIPMLQRQRLRFAFYVVEQVGTQPFNRAMLFNVGFQEAMKDLDWDCLIFHDVDHIPESDRNYYGCGQMPRHFATKLDKYMYLLPYTEFFGGVSGLTVEQFRKINGFPNAFWGWGGEDDDLWNRVQNAGYSVSRPEGDTGKYKSIPHHHRGEVQFLGRYALLRKSKERQGLDGLNNLNYFANITYDALYKNITVNLTPELAQVTEY
;
A
#
# COMPACT_ATOMS: atom_id res chain seq x y z
N TYR A 1 -46.79 1.82 15.97
CA TYR A 1 -46.28 0.60 15.30
C TYR A 1 -44.98 0.87 14.51
N LEU A 2 -44.89 1.95 13.74
CA LEU A 2 -43.65 2.30 12.98
C LEU A 2 -42.43 2.63 13.88
N PHE A 3 -42.67 3.29 15.01
CA PHE A 3 -41.62 3.62 15.98
C PHE A 3 -41.07 2.39 16.71
N MET A 4 -41.92 1.39 16.99
CA MET A 4 -41.45 0.11 17.55
C MET A 4 -40.63 -0.73 16.57
N MET A 5 -40.95 -0.74 15.28
CA MET A 5 -40.18 -1.45 14.27
C MET A 5 -38.80 -0.81 14.03
N GLN A 6 -38.67 0.52 14.11
CA GLN A 6 -37.35 1.18 14.02
C GLN A 6 -36.49 0.90 15.26
N ALA A 7 -37.05 0.89 16.45
CA ALA A 7 -36.33 0.57 17.68
C ALA A 7 -35.83 -0.89 17.70
N GLN A 8 -36.64 -1.85 17.24
CA GLN A 8 -36.23 -3.25 17.10
C GLN A 8 -35.16 -3.44 16.05
N GLY A 9 -35.22 -2.70 14.93
CA GLY A 9 -34.17 -2.75 13.88
C GLY A 9 -32.81 -2.23 14.36
N ILE A 10 -32.80 -1.23 15.24
CA ILE A 10 -31.56 -0.70 15.86
C ILE A 10 -31.01 -1.71 16.87
N LEU A 11 -31.83 -2.29 17.73
CA LEU A 11 -31.41 -3.30 18.70
C LEU A 11 -30.84 -4.57 18.05
N ILE A 12 -31.42 -5.00 16.93
CA ILE A 12 -30.92 -6.17 16.16
C ILE A 12 -29.57 -5.84 15.53
N ARG A 13 -29.36 -4.64 14.99
CA ARG A 13 -28.07 -4.22 14.43
C ARG A 13 -26.97 -4.12 15.49
N ASP A 14 -27.27 -3.60 16.67
CA ASP A 14 -26.30 -3.47 17.75
C ASP A 14 -25.96 -4.85 18.35
N ASN A 15 -26.93 -5.74 18.50
CA ASN A 15 -26.68 -7.13 18.89
C ASN A 15 -25.85 -7.90 17.85
N MET A 16 -26.11 -7.72 16.55
CA MET A 16 -25.31 -8.35 15.49
C MET A 16 -23.89 -7.83 15.45
N ARG A 17 -23.64 -6.54 15.72
CA ARG A 17 -22.30 -5.97 15.87
C ARG A 17 -21.57 -6.54 17.09
N THR A 18 -22.25 -6.66 18.22
CA THR A 18 -21.69 -7.21 19.47
C THR A 18 -21.38 -8.71 19.33
N ILE A 19 -22.25 -9.49 18.70
CA ILE A 19 -22.02 -10.93 18.41
C ILE A 19 -20.88 -11.08 17.38
N GLY A 20 -20.83 -10.25 16.36
CA GLY A 20 -19.73 -10.27 15.39
C GLY A 20 -18.37 -9.97 16.02
N ALA A 21 -18.30 -8.99 16.93
CA ALA A 21 -17.10 -8.67 17.69
C ALA A 21 -16.68 -9.80 18.65
N GLN A 22 -17.63 -10.43 19.33
CA GLN A 22 -17.37 -11.55 20.24
C GLN A 22 -16.89 -12.82 19.50
N VAL A 23 -17.53 -13.14 18.37
CA VAL A 23 -17.11 -14.27 17.52
C VAL A 23 -15.71 -14.01 16.94
N TYR A 24 -15.43 -12.79 16.49
CA TYR A 24 -14.12 -12.38 16.01
C TYR A 24 -13.05 -12.50 17.10
N GLU A 25 -13.32 -12.01 18.30
CA GLU A 25 -12.40 -12.10 19.44
C GLU A 25 -12.14 -13.57 19.86
N GLN A 26 -13.14 -14.44 19.80
CA GLN A 26 -13.03 -15.84 20.12
C GLN A 26 -12.21 -16.62 19.07
N VAL A 27 -12.38 -16.30 17.78
CA VAL A 27 -11.58 -16.86 16.68
C VAL A 27 -10.12 -16.41 16.79
N VAL A 28 -9.87 -15.14 17.08
CA VAL A 28 -8.53 -14.60 17.26
C VAL A 28 -7.84 -15.24 18.48
N ARG A 29 -8.52 -15.35 19.63
CA ARG A 29 -7.96 -16.02 20.83
C ARG A 29 -7.65 -17.49 20.59
N SER A 30 -8.49 -18.21 19.83
CA SER A 30 -8.26 -19.63 19.52
C SER A 30 -7.08 -19.82 18.55
N ALA A 31 -6.87 -18.90 17.63
CA ALA A 31 -5.72 -18.92 16.73
C ALA A 31 -4.39 -18.64 17.48
N TYR A 32 -4.41 -17.73 18.46
CA TYR A 32 -3.23 -17.47 19.32
C TYR A 32 -2.91 -18.65 20.26
N ALA A 33 -3.92 -19.35 20.80
CA ALA A 33 -3.71 -20.51 21.65
C ALA A 33 -3.08 -21.71 20.90
N LYS A 34 -3.45 -21.90 19.62
CA LYS A 34 -2.85 -22.94 18.77
C LYS A 34 -1.40 -22.66 18.37
N ARG A 35 -0.97 -21.39 18.36
CA ARG A 35 0.38 -20.99 17.94
C ARG A 35 1.44 -21.21 19.04
N ASN A 36 1.04 -21.26 20.31
CA ASN A 36 1.95 -21.46 21.43
C ASN A 36 2.24 -22.94 21.75
N SER A 37 1.67 -23.89 20.99
CA SER A 37 1.83 -25.33 21.27
C SER A 37 2.66 -26.09 20.22
N SER A 38 3.28 -25.42 19.23
CA SER A 38 4.09 -26.11 18.23
C SER A 38 5.22 -25.23 17.71
N VAL A 39 6.32 -25.15 18.46
CA VAL A 39 7.64 -24.85 17.87
C VAL A 39 8.65 -25.76 18.58
N ASN A 40 8.99 -26.87 17.98
CA ASN A 40 10.24 -27.56 18.19
C ASN A 40 11.18 -27.20 17.05
N ASP A 41 12.30 -26.63 17.47
CA ASP A 41 13.45 -26.24 16.65
C ASP A 41 14.22 -27.51 16.26
N SER A 42 14.36 -27.79 14.96
CA SER A 42 15.56 -28.45 14.39
C SER A 42 15.34 -28.82 12.92
N ASP A 43 16.42 -28.64 12.15
CA ASP A 43 16.73 -29.19 10.84
C ASP A 43 16.31 -28.40 9.58
N TYR A 44 17.19 -27.44 9.18
CA TYR A 44 17.51 -27.21 7.77
C TYR A 44 19.03 -27.05 7.58
N PRO A 45 19.66 -27.75 6.62
CA PRO A 45 21.09 -27.64 6.36
C PRO A 45 21.43 -26.32 5.67
N LEU A 46 22.42 -25.62 6.20
CA LEU A 46 23.07 -24.45 5.64
C LEU A 46 23.95 -24.87 4.46
N ASP A 47 23.63 -24.43 3.26
CA ASP A 47 24.52 -24.47 2.13
C ASP A 47 25.31 -23.14 2.05
N LEU A 48 26.59 -23.25 2.40
CA LEU A 48 27.55 -22.14 2.43
C LEU A 48 28.28 -22.09 1.09
N ASN A 49 27.88 -21.18 0.20
CA ASN A 49 28.83 -20.54 -0.74
C ASN A 49 28.12 -19.49 -1.61
N HIS A 50 28.15 -18.27 -1.17
CA HIS A 50 28.48 -17.05 -1.89
C HIS A 50 28.44 -15.87 -0.92
N SER A 51 29.63 -15.48 -0.50
CA SER A 51 29.84 -14.39 0.45
C SER A 51 29.69 -13.04 -0.25
N GLU A 52 28.59 -12.37 0.03
CA GLU A 52 28.57 -10.95 0.37
C GLU A 52 27.65 -10.83 1.59
N THR A 53 28.27 -10.86 2.76
CA THR A 53 27.63 -10.61 4.04
C THR A 53 27.16 -9.16 4.05
N PHE A 54 25.94 -8.93 3.57
CA PHE A 54 25.14 -7.78 4.00
C PHE A 54 24.86 -7.99 5.50
N LEU A 55 25.71 -7.44 6.34
CA LEU A 55 25.40 -7.22 7.74
C LEU A 55 24.13 -6.35 7.77
N GLN A 56 22.96 -6.97 7.88
CA GLN A 56 21.76 -6.30 8.30
C GLN A 56 22.03 -5.81 9.72
N THR A 57 22.49 -4.59 9.85
CA THR A 57 22.64 -3.96 11.15
C THR A 57 21.25 -3.85 11.76
N THR A 58 20.98 -4.61 12.81
CA THR A 58 19.70 -4.58 13.54
C THR A 58 19.48 -3.26 14.27
N THR A 59 20.52 -2.42 14.38
CA THR A 59 20.52 -1.14 15.08
C THR A 59 20.49 0.04 14.13
N PHE A 60 19.84 1.13 14.55
CA PHE A 60 19.89 2.42 13.85
C PHE A 60 21.28 3.05 14.04
N LEU A 61 21.74 3.74 12.99
CA LEU A 61 23.01 4.44 13.04
C LEU A 61 22.95 5.62 14.05
N PRO A 62 24.08 5.99 14.67
CA PRO A 62 24.15 7.09 15.62
C PRO A 62 23.86 8.46 14.96
N GLU A 63 23.51 9.45 15.76
CA GLU A 63 23.11 10.79 15.27
C GLU A 63 24.26 11.55 14.59
N ASP A 64 25.50 11.27 14.97
CA ASP A 64 26.72 11.83 14.40
C ASP A 64 27.21 11.14 13.14
N PHE A 65 26.43 10.20 12.58
CA PHE A 65 26.76 9.51 11.35
C PHE A 65 26.92 10.48 10.18
N THR A 66 28.08 10.40 9.51
CA THR A 66 28.37 11.23 8.34
C THR A 66 27.98 10.54 7.05
N TYR A 67 27.17 11.23 6.24
CA TYR A 67 26.83 10.77 4.90
C TYR A 67 27.88 11.15 3.89
N PHE A 68 28.00 10.33 2.83
CA PHE A 68 28.91 10.58 1.72
C PHE A 68 28.13 10.47 0.41
N ALA A 69 28.22 11.49 -0.44
CA ALA A 69 27.41 11.61 -1.66
C ALA A 69 27.61 10.45 -2.67
N ASN A 70 28.76 9.75 -2.60
CA ASN A 70 29.08 8.61 -3.45
C ASN A 70 28.82 7.24 -2.79
N HIS A 71 28.28 7.20 -1.58
CA HIS A 71 27.88 5.97 -0.90
C HIS A 71 26.38 5.79 -0.89
N THR A 72 25.92 4.53 -0.93
CA THR A 72 24.49 4.21 -0.80
C THR A 72 23.98 4.62 0.58
N CYS A 73 22.84 5.31 0.62
CA CYS A 73 22.20 5.68 1.87
C CYS A 73 21.90 4.42 2.70
N PRO A 74 22.22 4.40 4.00
CA PRO A 74 21.85 3.29 4.88
C PRO A 74 20.34 3.10 4.96
N GLU A 75 19.89 1.92 5.34
CA GLU A 75 18.46 1.65 5.53
C GLU A 75 17.97 2.11 6.92
N ARG A 76 18.83 2.07 7.92
CA ARG A 76 18.52 2.44 9.31
C ARG A 76 19.19 3.75 9.68
N LEU A 77 18.57 4.82 9.22
CA LEU A 77 19.10 6.19 9.31
C LEU A 77 18.87 6.83 10.68
N PRO A 78 19.80 7.66 11.18
CA PRO A 78 19.62 8.41 12.43
C PRO A 78 18.47 9.42 12.35
N SER A 79 18.10 9.88 11.15
CA SER A 79 16.95 10.75 10.91
C SER A 79 15.59 10.09 11.17
N MET A 80 15.54 8.74 11.23
CA MET A 80 14.31 7.97 11.49
C MET A 80 14.13 7.78 12.98
N LYS A 81 13.29 8.63 13.59
CA LYS A 81 13.11 8.68 15.05
C LYS A 81 12.09 7.69 15.60
N GLY A 82 11.30 7.07 14.73
CA GLY A 82 10.23 6.15 15.09
C GLY A 82 8.86 6.81 15.03
N PRO A 83 8.15 6.99 16.16
CA PRO A 83 6.80 7.56 16.14
C PRO A 83 6.72 8.92 15.45
N ILE A 84 5.71 9.11 14.60
CA ILE A 84 5.42 10.38 13.92
C ILE A 84 4.25 11.04 14.64
N ASP A 85 4.35 12.35 14.85
CA ASP A 85 3.20 13.15 15.28
C ASP A 85 2.22 13.30 14.11
N ILE A 86 1.01 12.71 14.29
CA ILE A 86 -0.01 12.64 13.25
C ILE A 86 -1.05 13.71 13.46
N ASN A 87 -1.07 14.67 12.55
CA ASN A 87 -2.11 15.67 12.48
C ASN A 87 -3.14 15.29 11.40
N MET A 88 -4.32 14.84 11.82
CA MET A 88 -5.44 14.43 10.95
C MET A 88 -6.37 15.58 10.57
N SER A 89 -6.10 16.82 11.01
CA SER A 89 -6.93 17.96 10.63
C SER A 89 -6.87 18.20 9.12
N GLU A 90 -7.98 18.59 8.56
CA GLU A 90 -8.06 19.03 7.16
C GLU A 90 -7.06 20.16 6.90
N ILE A 91 -6.53 20.17 5.71
CA ILE A 91 -5.61 21.18 5.21
C ILE A 91 -5.86 21.34 3.70
N ALA A 92 -5.84 22.56 3.19
CA ALA A 92 -5.99 22.81 1.77
C ALA A 92 -4.73 22.39 0.99
N MET A 93 -4.91 22.01 -0.28
CA MET A 93 -3.76 21.67 -1.14
C MET A 93 -2.83 22.87 -1.34
N ASP A 94 -3.37 24.09 -1.40
CA ASP A 94 -2.58 25.33 -1.54
C ASP A 94 -1.65 25.54 -0.33
N ASP A 95 -2.12 25.22 0.89
CA ASP A 95 -1.28 25.29 2.09
C ASP A 95 -0.13 24.26 2.02
N ILE A 96 -0.42 23.06 1.50
CA ILE A 96 0.61 22.02 1.29
C ILE A 96 1.63 22.48 0.25
N HIS A 97 1.18 23.09 -0.85
CA HIS A 97 2.07 23.70 -1.85
C HIS A 97 2.96 24.78 -1.22
N GLU A 98 2.41 25.66 -0.37
CA GLU A 98 3.20 26.68 0.32
C GLU A 98 4.25 26.06 1.24
N ILE A 99 3.88 25.03 2.03
CA ILE A 99 4.82 24.35 2.93
C ILE A 99 6.01 23.76 2.16
N PHE A 100 5.75 23.08 1.05
CA PHE A 100 6.80 22.36 0.31
C PHE A 100 7.47 23.19 -0.79
N SER A 101 6.91 24.34 -1.20
CA SER A 101 7.55 25.28 -2.13
C SER A 101 8.90 25.79 -1.66
N LYS A 102 9.15 25.73 -0.36
CA LYS A 102 10.41 26.15 0.29
C LYS A 102 11.54 25.12 0.11
N ASP A 103 11.22 23.89 -0.33
CA ASP A 103 12.21 22.86 -0.62
C ASP A 103 12.56 22.83 -2.11
N PRO A 104 13.69 23.43 -2.53
CA PRO A 104 14.10 23.47 -3.92
C PRO A 104 14.48 22.10 -4.50
N ALA A 105 14.63 21.07 -3.65
CA ALA A 105 14.92 19.70 -4.08
C ALA A 105 13.67 18.97 -4.62
N ILE A 106 12.47 19.43 -4.27
CA ILE A 106 11.22 18.92 -4.86
C ILE A 106 11.08 19.50 -6.27
N LYS A 107 10.94 18.62 -7.24
CA LYS A 107 10.76 18.96 -8.65
C LYS A 107 9.34 18.69 -9.09
N LEU A 108 8.92 19.32 -10.17
CA LEU A 108 7.59 19.14 -10.77
C LEU A 108 7.21 17.66 -10.85
N GLY A 109 5.97 17.32 -10.46
CA GLY A 109 5.51 15.96 -10.34
C GLY A 109 5.91 15.29 -9.00
N GLY A 110 6.39 16.07 -8.01
CA GLY A 110 6.74 15.57 -6.68
C GLY A 110 8.03 14.74 -6.64
N HIS A 111 8.89 14.86 -7.64
CA HIS A 111 10.17 14.15 -7.66
C HIS A 111 11.14 14.73 -6.65
N TRP A 112 11.66 13.88 -5.80
CA TRP A 112 12.69 14.23 -4.81
C TRP A 112 13.78 13.16 -4.73
N LYS A 113 15.00 13.57 -4.39
CA LYS A 113 16.13 12.68 -4.08
C LYS A 113 17.03 13.31 -3.04
N PRO A 114 17.72 12.53 -2.20
CA PRO A 114 18.75 13.03 -1.31
C PRO A 114 19.93 13.58 -2.10
N SER A 115 20.64 14.55 -1.51
CA SER A 115 21.88 15.15 -2.05
C SER A 115 23.14 14.68 -1.32
N ASP A 116 22.98 14.11 -0.12
CA ASP A 116 24.07 13.74 0.80
C ASP A 116 24.50 12.27 0.69
N CYS A 117 23.70 11.42 0.05
CA CYS A 117 24.06 10.02 -0.29
C CYS A 117 23.28 9.52 -1.51
N MET A 118 23.68 8.40 -2.09
CA MET A 118 22.97 7.75 -3.19
C MET A 118 21.74 7.02 -2.65
N PRO A 119 20.53 7.30 -3.14
CA PRO A 119 19.31 6.62 -2.66
C PRO A 119 19.42 5.11 -2.90
N ARG A 120 19.12 4.33 -1.86
CA ARG A 120 19.12 2.86 -1.94
C ARG A 120 18.02 2.35 -2.86
N TRP A 121 16.88 3.05 -2.88
CA TRP A 121 15.72 2.72 -3.70
C TRP A 121 15.18 3.94 -4.43
N LYS A 122 14.78 3.73 -5.67
CA LYS A 122 13.96 4.65 -6.46
C LYS A 122 12.51 4.15 -6.36
N VAL A 123 11.65 4.92 -5.71
CA VAL A 123 10.32 4.49 -5.25
C VAL A 123 9.22 5.29 -5.93
N ALA A 124 8.35 4.63 -6.67
CA ALA A 124 7.11 5.20 -7.18
C ALA A 124 5.97 4.94 -6.18
N ILE A 125 5.37 6.00 -5.64
CA ILE A 125 4.21 5.90 -4.75
C ILE A 125 2.96 6.05 -5.62
N LEU A 126 2.20 4.96 -5.77
CA LEU A 126 0.99 4.90 -6.58
C LEU A 126 -0.23 5.04 -5.68
N ILE A 127 -1.09 6.02 -5.96
CA ILE A 127 -2.25 6.36 -5.13
C ILE A 127 -3.51 6.30 -5.99
N PRO A 128 -4.34 5.25 -5.84
CA PRO A 128 -5.64 5.18 -6.51
C PRO A 128 -6.58 6.23 -5.91
N PHE A 129 -7.26 6.98 -6.75
CA PHE A 129 -7.97 8.18 -6.32
C PHE A 129 -9.34 8.33 -6.99
N ARG A 130 -10.34 8.71 -6.19
CA ARG A 130 -11.61 9.25 -6.66
C ARG A 130 -12.32 10.00 -5.55
N ASN A 131 -12.58 11.31 -5.76
CA ASN A 131 -13.35 12.15 -4.83
C ASN A 131 -12.83 12.10 -3.38
N ARG A 132 -11.50 12.21 -3.19
CA ARG A 132 -10.81 12.21 -1.89
C ARG A 132 -9.88 13.44 -1.75
N HIS A 133 -10.34 14.58 -2.25
CA HIS A 133 -9.54 15.81 -2.30
C HIS A 133 -9.11 16.29 -0.91
N GLU A 134 -9.92 16.02 0.12
CA GLU A 134 -9.63 16.32 1.52
C GLU A 134 -8.58 15.38 2.14
N HIS A 135 -8.40 14.16 1.62
CA HIS A 135 -7.45 13.19 2.15
C HIS A 135 -6.04 13.36 1.58
N LEU A 136 -5.92 13.69 0.30
CA LEU A 136 -4.62 13.77 -0.38
C LEU A 136 -3.68 14.78 0.26
N PRO A 137 -4.08 16.01 0.63
CA PRO A 137 -3.21 16.97 1.31
C PRO A 137 -2.74 16.46 2.67
N VAL A 138 -3.63 15.80 3.44
CA VAL A 138 -3.28 15.20 4.73
C VAL A 138 -2.24 14.10 4.55
N LEU A 139 -2.40 13.24 3.53
CA LEU A 139 -1.42 12.19 3.21
C LEU A 139 -0.05 12.80 2.85
N LEU A 140 -0.01 13.75 1.92
CA LEU A 140 1.24 14.38 1.46
C LEU A 140 1.98 15.10 2.60
N ARG A 141 1.25 15.79 3.50
CA ARG A 141 1.80 16.42 4.71
C ARG A 141 2.66 15.47 5.54
N HIS A 142 2.28 14.19 5.61
CA HIS A 142 2.97 13.18 6.43
C HIS A 142 4.01 12.40 5.62
N LEU A 143 3.67 12.00 4.38
CA LEU A 143 4.55 11.14 3.59
C LEU A 143 5.79 11.84 3.07
N ILE A 144 5.67 13.08 2.58
CA ILE A 144 6.82 13.79 2.00
C ILE A 144 7.97 13.88 3.02
N PRO A 145 7.78 14.44 4.24
CA PRO A 145 8.88 14.54 5.20
C PRO A 145 9.33 13.18 5.72
N MET A 146 8.45 12.18 5.77
CA MET A 146 8.84 10.82 6.16
C MET A 146 9.80 10.21 5.14
N LEU A 147 9.47 10.26 3.85
CA LEU A 147 10.28 9.70 2.78
C LEU A 147 11.62 10.45 2.62
N GLN A 148 11.63 11.76 2.86
CA GLN A 148 12.86 12.56 2.90
C GLN A 148 13.78 12.12 4.05
N ARG A 149 13.24 11.85 5.25
CA ARG A 149 14.02 11.29 6.38
C ARG A 149 14.57 9.90 6.05
N GLN A 150 13.85 9.12 5.25
CA GLN A 150 14.30 7.79 4.78
C GLN A 150 15.31 7.86 3.62
N ARG A 151 15.64 9.05 3.11
CA ARG A 151 16.57 9.29 2.00
C ARG A 151 16.31 8.41 0.77
N LEU A 152 15.03 8.20 0.47
CA LEU A 152 14.59 7.55 -0.76
C LEU A 152 14.58 8.55 -1.91
N ARG A 153 14.84 8.09 -3.15
CA ARG A 153 14.40 8.83 -4.33
C ARG A 153 12.95 8.46 -4.57
N PHE A 154 12.03 9.43 -4.62
CA PHE A 154 10.62 9.14 -4.78
C PHE A 154 9.89 10.12 -5.69
N ALA A 155 8.70 9.72 -6.16
CA ALA A 155 7.67 10.57 -6.73
C ALA A 155 6.28 9.99 -6.43
N PHE A 156 5.26 10.87 -6.46
CA PHE A 156 3.86 10.49 -6.25
C PHE A 156 3.09 10.46 -7.57
N TYR A 157 2.30 9.42 -7.76
CA TYR A 157 1.44 9.20 -8.91
C TYR A 157 0.00 9.05 -8.39
N VAL A 158 -0.80 10.09 -8.53
CA VAL A 158 -2.22 10.09 -8.18
C VAL A 158 -2.98 9.62 -9.41
N VAL A 159 -3.63 8.46 -9.30
CA VAL A 159 -4.32 7.82 -10.42
C VAL A 159 -5.82 7.94 -10.21
N GLU A 160 -6.42 8.92 -10.87
CA GLU A 160 -7.80 9.33 -10.67
C GLU A 160 -8.74 8.64 -11.64
N GLN A 161 -9.70 7.88 -11.09
CA GLN A 161 -10.79 7.32 -11.87
C GLN A 161 -11.91 8.34 -12.04
N VAL A 162 -12.21 8.69 -13.29
CA VAL A 162 -13.40 9.46 -13.69
C VAL A 162 -14.46 8.54 -14.29
N GLY A 163 -15.64 9.10 -14.59
CA GLY A 163 -16.77 8.34 -15.13
C GLY A 163 -17.65 7.72 -14.05
N THR A 164 -18.60 6.87 -14.48
CA THR A 164 -19.68 6.36 -13.63
C THR A 164 -19.53 4.89 -13.21
N GLN A 165 -18.52 4.20 -13.73
CA GLN A 165 -18.26 2.81 -13.35
C GLN A 165 -17.89 2.69 -11.87
N PRO A 166 -18.15 1.55 -11.22
CA PRO A 166 -17.64 1.27 -9.88
C PRO A 166 -16.12 1.49 -9.80
N PHE A 167 -15.63 1.84 -8.63
CA PHE A 167 -14.21 2.09 -8.43
C PHE A 167 -13.39 0.81 -8.66
N ASN A 168 -12.32 0.90 -9.45
CA ASN A 168 -11.42 -0.22 -9.70
C ASN A 168 -10.00 0.10 -9.24
N ARG A 169 -9.76 -0.07 -7.94
CA ARG A 169 -8.48 0.19 -7.29
C ARG A 169 -7.31 -0.57 -7.96
N ALA A 170 -7.53 -1.83 -8.29
CA ALA A 170 -6.55 -2.72 -8.90
C ALA A 170 -6.09 -2.20 -10.28
N MET A 171 -7.05 -1.88 -11.15
CA MET A 171 -6.76 -1.36 -12.48
C MET A 171 -6.05 0.01 -12.43
N LEU A 172 -6.40 0.87 -11.45
CA LEU A 172 -5.71 2.13 -11.23
C LEU A 172 -4.24 1.92 -10.84
N PHE A 173 -3.91 0.93 -10.03
CA PHE A 173 -2.52 0.60 -9.74
C PHE A 173 -1.76 0.12 -10.97
N ASN A 174 -2.38 -0.67 -11.84
CA ASN A 174 -1.77 -1.09 -13.09
C ASN A 174 -1.52 0.08 -14.04
N VAL A 175 -2.49 1.00 -14.17
CA VAL A 175 -2.32 2.27 -14.94
C VAL A 175 -1.19 3.09 -14.34
N GLY A 176 -1.20 3.29 -13.02
CA GLY A 176 -0.17 4.06 -12.32
C GLY A 176 1.22 3.50 -12.52
N PHE A 177 1.37 2.18 -12.49
CA PHE A 177 2.62 1.50 -12.80
C PHE A 177 3.11 1.82 -14.22
N GLN A 178 2.24 1.66 -15.23
CA GLN A 178 2.62 1.91 -16.62
C GLN A 178 3.02 3.38 -16.85
N GLU A 179 2.31 4.32 -16.23
CA GLU A 179 2.63 5.75 -16.34
C GLU A 179 3.89 6.15 -15.56
N ALA A 180 4.12 5.55 -14.38
CA ALA A 180 5.34 5.78 -13.62
C ALA A 180 6.59 5.31 -14.36
N MET A 181 6.52 4.14 -15.01
CA MET A 181 7.64 3.58 -15.77
C MET A 181 8.01 4.38 -17.02
N LYS A 182 7.18 5.34 -17.46
CA LYS A 182 7.54 6.27 -18.55
C LYS A 182 8.43 7.41 -18.07
N ASP A 183 8.40 7.75 -16.78
CA ASP A 183 9.13 8.91 -16.24
C ASP A 183 10.53 8.56 -15.76
N LEU A 184 10.69 7.38 -15.15
CA LEU A 184 11.94 6.93 -14.58
C LEU A 184 11.98 5.40 -14.50
N ASP A 185 13.19 4.86 -14.56
CA ASP A 185 13.46 3.46 -14.24
C ASP A 185 13.41 3.25 -12.71
N TRP A 186 12.18 3.08 -12.20
CA TRP A 186 11.90 2.84 -10.78
C TRP A 186 12.32 1.42 -10.38
N ASP A 187 12.76 1.25 -9.12
CA ASP A 187 13.12 -0.05 -8.58
C ASP A 187 11.99 -0.67 -7.75
N CYS A 188 11.24 0.19 -7.07
CA CYS A 188 10.28 -0.18 -6.04
C CYS A 188 8.95 0.56 -6.27
N LEU A 189 7.86 -0.16 -6.15
CA LEU A 189 6.49 0.34 -6.25
C LEU A 189 5.83 0.26 -4.87
N ILE A 190 5.23 1.35 -4.43
CA ILE A 190 4.40 1.38 -3.22
C ILE A 190 2.96 1.65 -3.64
N PHE A 191 2.10 0.69 -3.39
CA PHE A 191 0.65 0.76 -3.60
C PHE A 191 0.04 1.31 -2.32
N HIS A 192 -0.43 2.56 -2.37
CA HIS A 192 -0.76 3.31 -1.18
C HIS A 192 -2.18 3.86 -1.22
N ASP A 193 -3.04 3.46 -0.29
CA ASP A 193 -4.37 4.06 -0.15
C ASP A 193 -4.25 5.49 0.38
N VAL A 194 -5.07 6.40 -0.17
CA VAL A 194 -5.01 7.85 0.13
C VAL A 194 -5.37 8.18 1.58
N ASP A 195 -6.06 7.28 2.27
CA ASP A 195 -6.58 7.46 3.62
C ASP A 195 -5.76 6.75 4.72
N HIS A 196 -4.57 6.23 4.40
CA HIS A 196 -3.73 5.52 5.37
C HIS A 196 -2.47 6.31 5.70
N ILE A 197 -2.33 6.76 6.96
CA ILE A 197 -1.20 7.56 7.43
C ILE A 197 -0.28 6.69 8.30
N PRO A 198 1.01 6.49 7.95
CA PRO A 198 1.94 5.71 8.77
C PRO A 198 2.23 6.40 10.09
N GLU A 199 2.29 5.63 11.18
CA GLU A 199 2.57 6.15 12.53
C GLU A 199 4.05 6.11 12.90
N SER A 200 4.91 5.57 12.03
CA SER A 200 6.35 5.47 12.28
C SER A 200 7.17 5.68 11.02
N ASP A 201 8.16 6.58 11.07
CA ASP A 201 9.10 6.77 9.97
C ASP A 201 10.14 5.62 9.87
N ARG A 202 10.19 4.71 10.85
CA ARG A 202 10.96 3.47 10.79
C ARG A 202 10.32 2.38 9.94
N ASN A 203 9.08 2.57 9.48
CA ASN A 203 8.49 1.77 8.41
C ASN A 203 9.11 2.17 7.07
N TYR A 204 10.28 1.64 6.79
CA TYR A 204 11.08 2.02 5.63
C TYR A 204 10.41 1.62 4.32
N TYR A 205 10.09 2.59 3.46
CA TYR A 205 9.36 2.41 2.20
C TYR A 205 10.24 1.92 1.05
N GLY A 206 11.25 1.11 1.35
CA GLY A 206 12.02 0.36 0.38
C GLY A 206 11.42 -1.02 0.12
N CYS A 207 11.73 -1.58 -1.02
CA CYS A 207 11.39 -2.96 -1.36
C CYS A 207 12.41 -3.96 -0.77
N GLY A 208 12.29 -5.23 -1.12
CA GLY A 208 13.16 -6.31 -0.67
C GLY A 208 13.05 -7.53 -1.58
N GLN A 209 13.71 -8.61 -1.20
CA GLN A 209 13.63 -9.89 -1.90
C GLN A 209 12.20 -10.44 -1.93
N MET A 210 11.41 -10.15 -0.91
CA MET A 210 10.00 -10.53 -0.81
C MET A 210 9.10 -9.29 -0.91
N PRO A 211 7.92 -9.39 -1.53
CA PRO A 211 6.88 -8.37 -1.44
C PRO A 211 6.61 -7.97 0.02
N ARG A 212 6.32 -6.69 0.25
CA ARG A 212 6.15 -6.15 1.60
C ARG A 212 4.72 -5.67 1.83
N HIS A 213 4.19 -6.01 3.00
CA HIS A 213 2.97 -5.42 3.52
C HIS A 213 3.33 -4.43 4.63
N PHE A 214 3.13 -3.13 4.38
CA PHE A 214 3.51 -2.06 5.31
C PHE A 214 2.43 -1.78 6.34
N ALA A 215 1.15 -1.71 5.93
CA ALA A 215 0.01 -1.35 6.78
C ALA A 215 -0.58 -2.58 7.47
N THR A 216 0.19 -3.22 8.33
CA THR A 216 -0.21 -4.47 8.99
C THR A 216 -1.11 -4.25 10.20
N LYS A 217 -1.11 -3.04 10.75
CA LYS A 217 -1.81 -2.67 11.98
C LYS A 217 -2.59 -1.37 11.75
N LEU A 218 -3.83 -1.49 11.27
CA LEU A 218 -4.72 -0.34 11.05
C LEU A 218 -5.53 -0.05 12.33
N ASP A 219 -5.67 1.22 12.69
CA ASP A 219 -6.45 1.66 13.86
C ASP A 219 -7.91 1.23 13.76
N LYS A 220 -8.51 1.26 12.57
CA LYS A 220 -9.89 0.79 12.31
C LYS A 220 -10.08 -0.72 12.60
N TYR A 221 -9.01 -1.49 12.68
CA TYR A 221 -8.99 -2.90 13.09
C TYR A 221 -8.33 -3.09 14.45
N MET A 222 -8.34 -2.07 15.32
CA MET A 222 -7.71 -2.11 16.65
C MET A 222 -6.23 -2.51 16.61
N TYR A 223 -5.53 -2.12 15.55
CA TYR A 223 -4.12 -2.48 15.29
C TYR A 223 -3.85 -4.00 15.21
N LEU A 224 -4.86 -4.78 14.88
CA LEU A 224 -4.72 -6.21 14.61
C LEU A 224 -4.69 -6.45 13.10
N LEU A 225 -3.95 -7.48 12.67
CA LEU A 225 -4.03 -7.96 11.30
C LEU A 225 -5.37 -8.70 11.14
N PRO A 226 -6.27 -8.29 10.23
CA PRO A 226 -7.61 -8.87 10.14
C PRO A 226 -7.60 -10.38 9.87
N TYR A 227 -6.71 -10.83 8.97
CA TYR A 227 -6.47 -12.23 8.62
C TYR A 227 -5.08 -12.36 8.00
N THR A 228 -4.55 -13.58 7.92
CA THR A 228 -3.15 -13.83 7.51
C THR A 228 -2.87 -13.37 6.08
N GLU A 229 -3.82 -13.51 5.18
CA GLU A 229 -3.70 -13.19 3.76
C GLU A 229 -3.94 -11.71 3.45
N PHE A 230 -4.35 -10.90 4.46
CA PHE A 230 -4.60 -9.47 4.27
C PHE A 230 -3.37 -8.75 3.71
N PHE A 231 -3.52 -8.14 2.54
CA PHE A 231 -2.44 -7.45 1.84
C PHE A 231 -2.84 -6.05 1.35
N GLY A 232 -3.92 -5.52 1.92
CA GLY A 232 -4.50 -4.22 1.60
C GLY A 232 -3.82 -3.04 2.30
N GLY A 233 -4.36 -1.85 2.05
CA GLY A 233 -3.90 -0.58 2.62
C GLY A 233 -2.63 -0.05 1.99
N VAL A 234 -1.47 -0.52 2.45
CA VAL A 234 -0.17 -0.13 1.89
C VAL A 234 0.70 -1.37 1.70
N SER A 235 1.07 -1.64 0.47
CA SER A 235 1.94 -2.76 0.10
C SER A 235 3.02 -2.32 -0.89
N GLY A 236 4.08 -3.12 -1.05
CA GLY A 236 5.16 -2.79 -1.96
C GLY A 236 5.79 -4.01 -2.61
N LEU A 237 6.12 -3.85 -3.88
CA LEU A 237 6.81 -4.84 -4.71
C LEU A 237 7.92 -4.18 -5.51
N THR A 238 8.98 -4.91 -5.80
CA THR A 238 9.90 -4.46 -6.85
C THR A 238 9.20 -4.48 -8.20
N VAL A 239 9.70 -3.70 -9.15
CA VAL A 239 9.19 -3.70 -10.52
C VAL A 239 9.26 -5.10 -11.14
N GLU A 240 10.33 -5.85 -10.86
CA GLU A 240 10.49 -7.23 -11.33
C GLU A 240 9.42 -8.16 -10.73
N GLN A 241 9.21 -8.09 -9.40
CA GLN A 241 8.16 -8.87 -8.72
C GLN A 241 6.78 -8.57 -9.30
N PHE A 242 6.47 -7.28 -9.49
CA PHE A 242 5.17 -6.84 -10.00
C PHE A 242 4.92 -7.31 -11.45
N ARG A 243 5.92 -7.23 -12.32
CA ARG A 243 5.85 -7.78 -13.68
C ARG A 243 5.69 -9.29 -13.68
N LYS A 244 6.44 -10.01 -12.82
CA LYS A 244 6.38 -11.47 -12.72
C LYS A 244 4.98 -11.99 -12.35
N ILE A 245 4.26 -11.27 -11.50
CA ILE A 245 2.89 -11.64 -11.10
C ILE A 245 1.83 -11.10 -12.04
N ASN A 246 2.17 -10.43 -13.13
CA ASN A 246 1.28 -9.75 -14.07
C ASN A 246 0.44 -8.62 -13.42
N GLY A 247 1.01 -7.94 -12.43
CA GLY A 247 0.34 -6.84 -11.74
C GLY A 247 -0.87 -7.24 -10.90
N PHE A 248 -1.78 -6.29 -10.69
CA PHE A 248 -3.08 -6.50 -10.05
C PHE A 248 -4.09 -7.09 -11.03
N PRO A 249 -5.16 -7.77 -10.53
CA PRO A 249 -6.29 -8.20 -11.35
C PRO A 249 -7.15 -7.01 -11.81
N ASN A 250 -7.49 -6.91 -13.09
CA ASN A 250 -8.33 -5.83 -13.60
C ASN A 250 -9.84 -6.07 -13.39
N ALA A 251 -10.25 -7.31 -13.11
CA ALA A 251 -11.66 -7.69 -13.08
C ALA A 251 -12.41 -7.34 -11.79
N PHE A 252 -11.73 -6.77 -10.78
CA PHE A 252 -12.35 -6.44 -9.50
C PHE A 252 -12.92 -5.02 -9.50
N TRP A 253 -14.23 -4.92 -9.71
CA TRP A 253 -14.98 -3.66 -9.70
C TRP A 253 -15.74 -3.49 -8.37
N GLY A 254 -15.64 -2.31 -7.78
CA GLY A 254 -16.17 -2.03 -6.45
C GLY A 254 -15.21 -2.47 -5.35
N TRP A 255 -15.73 -2.67 -4.13
CA TRP A 255 -14.90 -2.89 -2.95
C TRP A 255 -14.61 -4.37 -2.69
N GLY A 256 -13.32 -4.70 -2.53
CA GLY A 256 -12.81 -5.92 -1.89
C GLY A 256 -12.46 -7.06 -2.86
N GLY A 257 -11.43 -7.81 -2.49
CA GLY A 257 -10.96 -9.02 -3.14
C GLY A 257 -9.72 -8.84 -4.04
N GLU A 258 -9.43 -7.61 -4.47
CA GLU A 258 -8.28 -7.34 -5.35
C GLU A 258 -6.94 -7.49 -4.64
N ASP A 259 -6.89 -7.18 -3.35
CA ASP A 259 -5.72 -7.35 -2.48
C ASP A 259 -5.53 -8.82 -2.06
N ASP A 260 -6.62 -9.56 -1.84
CA ASP A 260 -6.59 -11.02 -1.65
C ASP A 260 -6.09 -11.73 -2.91
N ASP A 261 -6.50 -11.27 -4.11
CA ASP A 261 -6.00 -11.81 -5.37
C ASP A 261 -4.50 -11.48 -5.55
N LEU A 262 -4.07 -10.27 -5.18
CA LEU A 262 -2.65 -9.91 -5.19
C LEU A 262 -1.83 -10.83 -4.28
N TRP A 263 -2.33 -11.15 -3.08
CA TRP A 263 -1.73 -12.14 -2.21
C TRP A 263 -1.58 -13.49 -2.90
N ASN A 264 -2.65 -13.99 -3.52
CA ASN A 264 -2.64 -15.25 -4.25
C ASN A 264 -1.60 -15.25 -5.38
N ARG A 265 -1.53 -14.16 -6.16
CA ARG A 265 -0.55 -13.99 -7.25
C ARG A 265 0.89 -14.04 -6.75
N VAL A 266 1.15 -13.39 -5.62
CA VAL A 266 2.45 -13.40 -4.95
C VAL A 266 2.83 -14.82 -4.53
N GLN A 267 1.91 -15.55 -3.88
CA GLN A 267 2.14 -16.95 -3.47
C GLN A 267 2.34 -17.88 -4.68
N ASN A 268 1.52 -17.75 -5.72
CA ASN A 268 1.63 -18.52 -6.95
C ASN A 268 2.98 -18.33 -7.67
N ALA A 269 3.59 -17.14 -7.53
CA ALA A 269 4.90 -16.82 -8.08
C ALA A 269 6.07 -17.32 -7.22
N GLY A 270 5.78 -17.96 -6.06
CA GLY A 270 6.77 -18.51 -5.15
C GLY A 270 7.35 -17.50 -4.17
N TYR A 271 6.70 -16.35 -3.98
CA TYR A 271 7.11 -15.35 -2.98
C TYR A 271 6.33 -15.53 -1.67
N SER A 272 6.97 -15.16 -0.56
CA SER A 272 6.32 -14.90 0.71
C SER A 272 6.11 -13.39 0.88
N VAL A 273 5.20 -12.99 1.77
CA VAL A 273 5.00 -11.57 2.10
C VAL A 273 5.74 -11.23 3.40
N SER A 274 6.65 -10.28 3.34
CA SER A 274 7.34 -9.74 4.51
C SER A 274 6.49 -8.65 5.19
N ARG A 275 6.61 -8.51 6.50
CA ARG A 275 5.87 -7.54 7.31
C ARG A 275 6.78 -6.88 8.33
N PRO A 276 6.56 -5.58 8.66
CA PRO A 276 7.31 -4.92 9.71
C PRO A 276 7.00 -5.53 11.09
N GLU A 277 8.00 -5.54 11.95
CA GLU A 277 7.87 -6.03 13.31
C GLU A 277 7.30 -4.97 14.28
N GLY A 278 6.74 -5.45 15.37
CA GLY A 278 6.27 -4.60 16.48
C GLY A 278 5.22 -3.58 16.05
N ASP A 279 5.41 -2.34 16.46
CA ASP A 279 4.51 -1.22 16.18
C ASP A 279 4.86 -0.44 14.92
N THR A 280 5.92 -0.83 14.23
CA THR A 280 6.38 -0.18 13.00
C THR A 280 5.31 -0.19 11.89
N GLY A 281 4.48 -1.24 11.85
CA GLY A 281 3.39 -1.39 10.88
C GLY A 281 2.07 -0.71 11.25
N LYS A 282 2.05 0.20 12.23
CA LYS A 282 0.85 0.94 12.63
C LYS A 282 0.52 2.07 11.67
N TYR A 283 -0.77 2.21 11.36
CA TYR A 283 -1.33 3.27 10.52
C TYR A 283 -2.62 3.81 11.09
N LYS A 284 -2.82 5.12 10.95
CA LYS A 284 -4.09 5.81 11.14
C LYS A 284 -4.87 5.80 9.85
N SER A 285 -6.18 5.55 9.95
CA SER A 285 -7.11 5.68 8.82
C SER A 285 -7.84 7.01 8.91
N ILE A 286 -7.84 7.80 7.82
CA ILE A 286 -8.67 8.99 7.75
C ILE A 286 -10.13 8.53 7.67
N PRO A 287 -11.01 8.94 8.60
CA PRO A 287 -12.39 8.52 8.59
C PRO A 287 -13.12 8.98 7.32
N HIS A 288 -13.79 8.07 6.64
CA HIS A 288 -14.63 8.39 5.50
C HIS A 288 -15.84 7.45 5.46
N HIS A 289 -16.88 7.91 4.79
CA HIS A 289 -18.06 7.07 4.55
C HIS A 289 -17.97 6.45 3.16
N HIS A 290 -18.01 5.12 3.10
CA HIS A 290 -18.19 4.39 1.83
C HIS A 290 -19.63 4.61 1.31
N ARG A 291 -19.91 5.80 0.75
CA ARG A 291 -21.22 6.11 0.18
C ARG A 291 -21.39 5.39 -1.14
N GLY A 292 -22.17 4.29 -1.15
CA GLY A 292 -22.63 3.64 -2.36
C GLY A 292 -21.59 2.74 -3.06
N GLU A 293 -20.51 2.35 -2.42
CA GLU A 293 -19.60 1.35 -2.98
C GLU A 293 -20.28 -0.03 -2.97
N VAL A 294 -20.61 -0.50 -4.16
CA VAL A 294 -21.24 -1.81 -4.35
C VAL A 294 -20.18 -2.89 -4.08
N GLN A 295 -20.47 -3.79 -3.13
CA GLN A 295 -19.68 -5.01 -2.99
C GLN A 295 -19.96 -5.91 -4.18
N PHE A 296 -18.93 -6.23 -4.95
CA PHE A 296 -19.05 -7.15 -6.06
C PHE A 296 -19.17 -8.59 -5.55
N LEU A 297 -20.38 -9.16 -5.61
CA LEU A 297 -20.64 -10.52 -5.12
C LEU A 297 -19.85 -11.60 -5.90
N GLY A 298 -19.49 -11.32 -7.16
CA GLY A 298 -18.67 -12.20 -8.00
C GLY A 298 -17.22 -12.36 -7.57
N ARG A 299 -16.71 -11.52 -6.62
CA ARG A 299 -15.30 -11.54 -6.19
C ARG A 299 -14.82 -12.91 -5.70
N TYR A 300 -15.66 -13.68 -5.03
CA TYR A 300 -15.29 -15.02 -4.55
C TYR A 300 -15.08 -16.03 -5.68
N ALA A 301 -15.83 -15.88 -6.80
CA ALA A 301 -15.62 -16.70 -7.99
C ALA A 301 -14.29 -16.35 -8.67
N LEU A 302 -13.95 -15.06 -8.75
CA LEU A 302 -12.66 -14.59 -9.26
C LEU A 302 -11.51 -15.10 -8.41
N LEU A 303 -11.59 -14.96 -7.07
CA LEU A 303 -10.56 -15.44 -6.14
C LEU A 303 -10.29 -16.94 -6.26
N ARG A 304 -11.33 -17.77 -6.40
CA ARG A 304 -11.16 -19.21 -6.62
C ARG A 304 -10.40 -19.56 -7.91
N LYS A 305 -10.45 -18.68 -8.91
CA LYS A 305 -9.77 -18.84 -10.20
C LYS A 305 -8.53 -17.93 -10.33
N SER A 306 -8.00 -17.43 -9.23
CA SER A 306 -6.88 -16.47 -9.21
C SER A 306 -5.67 -17.01 -9.97
N LYS A 307 -5.31 -18.28 -9.76
CA LYS A 307 -4.16 -18.91 -10.40
C LYS A 307 -4.32 -19.01 -11.93
N GLU A 308 -5.48 -19.46 -12.41
CA GLU A 308 -5.78 -19.60 -13.84
C GLU A 308 -5.84 -18.25 -14.53
N ARG A 309 -6.37 -17.22 -13.82
CA ARG A 309 -6.54 -15.87 -14.34
C ARG A 309 -5.26 -15.05 -14.34
N GLN A 310 -4.29 -15.34 -13.46
CA GLN A 310 -3.09 -14.52 -13.27
C GLN A 310 -2.34 -14.23 -14.57
N GLY A 311 -2.24 -15.18 -15.48
CA GLY A 311 -1.58 -15.00 -16.78
C GLY A 311 -2.43 -14.26 -17.83
N LEU A 312 -3.72 -14.07 -17.59
CA LEU A 312 -4.68 -13.53 -18.57
C LEU A 312 -5.22 -12.14 -18.21
N ASP A 313 -5.25 -11.83 -16.91
CA ASP A 313 -5.86 -10.61 -16.34
C ASP A 313 -4.83 -9.85 -15.51
N GLY A 314 -4.39 -8.70 -16.00
CA GLY A 314 -3.38 -7.88 -15.33
C GLY A 314 -2.72 -6.87 -16.26
N LEU A 315 -1.41 -6.71 -16.15
CA LEU A 315 -0.66 -5.76 -16.98
C LEU A 315 -0.73 -6.06 -18.48
N ASN A 316 -0.84 -7.33 -18.85
CA ASN A 316 -0.74 -7.79 -20.22
C ASN A 316 -2.02 -7.58 -21.06
N ASN A 317 -3.20 -7.43 -20.43
CA ASN A 317 -4.46 -7.22 -21.13
C ASN A 317 -5.06 -5.82 -20.89
N LEU A 318 -4.37 -4.95 -20.16
CA LEU A 318 -4.84 -3.61 -19.85
C LEU A 318 -4.58 -2.65 -21.01
N ASN A 319 -5.64 -2.05 -21.54
CA ASN A 319 -5.60 -0.91 -22.45
C ASN A 319 -6.28 0.28 -21.77
N TYR A 320 -5.74 1.49 -21.96
CA TYR A 320 -6.31 2.69 -21.37
C TYR A 320 -5.87 3.94 -22.12
N PHE A 321 -6.64 5.01 -21.95
CA PHE A 321 -6.25 6.37 -22.32
C PHE A 321 -6.24 7.24 -21.06
N ALA A 322 -5.12 7.87 -20.79
CA ALA A 322 -4.96 8.74 -19.64
C ALA A 322 -4.71 10.18 -20.05
N ASN A 323 -5.34 11.11 -19.34
CA ASN A 323 -4.96 12.52 -19.37
C ASN A 323 -3.96 12.78 -18.26
N ILE A 324 -2.80 13.35 -18.60
CA ILE A 324 -1.69 13.56 -17.68
C ILE A 324 -1.57 15.05 -17.38
N THR A 325 -1.55 15.38 -16.11
CA THR A 325 -1.22 16.73 -15.62
C THR A 325 -0.16 16.64 -14.52
N TYR A 326 0.62 17.68 -14.36
CA TYR A 326 1.67 17.74 -13.36
C TYR A 326 1.35 18.80 -12.32
N ASP A 327 1.20 18.37 -11.09
CA ASP A 327 1.21 19.22 -9.91
C ASP A 327 2.66 19.41 -9.42
N ALA A 328 2.90 20.38 -8.57
CA ALA A 328 4.22 20.57 -7.95
C ALA A 328 4.65 19.33 -7.15
N LEU A 329 3.70 18.62 -6.51
CA LEU A 329 3.96 17.54 -5.56
C LEU A 329 3.61 16.14 -6.06
N TYR A 330 2.93 16.01 -7.21
CA TYR A 330 2.55 14.73 -7.79
C TYR A 330 2.29 14.83 -9.31
N LYS A 331 2.36 13.69 -9.99
CA LYS A 331 1.81 13.52 -11.33
C LYS A 331 0.37 13.04 -11.21
N ASN A 332 -0.59 13.77 -11.78
CA ASN A 332 -1.99 13.37 -11.84
C ASN A 332 -2.27 12.63 -13.15
N ILE A 333 -2.87 11.44 -13.03
CA ILE A 333 -3.18 10.53 -14.13
C ILE A 333 -4.69 10.32 -14.10
N THR A 334 -5.44 11.04 -14.92
CA THR A 334 -6.89 10.92 -14.99
C THR A 334 -7.29 9.90 -16.05
N VAL A 335 -8.08 8.90 -15.67
CA VAL A 335 -8.49 7.81 -16.55
C VAL A 335 -9.96 7.45 -16.37
N ASN A 336 -10.68 7.25 -17.48
CA ASN A 336 -12.03 6.69 -17.49
C ASN A 336 -11.94 5.18 -17.68
N LEU A 337 -12.13 4.41 -16.60
CA LEU A 337 -12.04 2.96 -16.65
C LEU A 337 -13.38 2.34 -17.01
N THR A 338 -13.33 1.36 -17.91
CA THR A 338 -14.49 0.52 -18.27
C THR A 338 -14.05 -0.95 -18.38
N PRO A 339 -14.98 -1.92 -18.25
CA PRO A 339 -14.64 -3.35 -18.35
C PRO A 339 -14.00 -3.75 -19.69
N GLU A 340 -14.32 -3.06 -20.76
CA GLU A 340 -13.82 -3.33 -22.12
C GLU A 340 -12.32 -3.07 -22.25
N LEU A 341 -11.73 -2.26 -21.34
CA LEU A 341 -10.30 -1.94 -21.37
C LEU A 341 -9.39 -3.10 -20.94
N ALA A 342 -9.95 -4.13 -20.32
CA ALA A 342 -9.21 -5.28 -19.83
C ALA A 342 -10.01 -6.59 -20.02
N GLN A 343 -10.46 -6.83 -21.24
CA GLN A 343 -11.19 -8.06 -21.56
C GLN A 343 -10.27 -9.28 -21.44
N VAL A 344 -10.79 -10.30 -20.79
CA VAL A 344 -10.20 -11.64 -20.78
C VAL A 344 -10.99 -12.46 -21.80
N THR A 345 -10.33 -12.88 -22.85
CA THR A 345 -10.92 -13.83 -23.81
C THR A 345 -11.14 -15.15 -23.09
N GLU A 346 -12.40 -15.56 -22.95
CA GLU A 346 -12.73 -16.91 -22.46
C GLU A 346 -12.23 -17.93 -23.49
N TYR A 347 -11.57 -18.99 -23.01
CA TYR A 347 -11.21 -20.16 -23.79
C TYR A 347 -12.38 -21.12 -23.85
#